data_b162dbb9f660b23160fd0d7832b37d27
#
_entry.id   b162dbb9f660b23160fd0d7832b37d27
#
_cell.length_a   1.000
_cell.length_b   1.000
_cell.length_c   1.000
_cell.angle_alpha   90.00
_cell.angle_beta   90.00
_cell.angle_gamma   90.00
#
_symmetry.space_group_name_H-M   'P 1'
#
loop_
_entity.id
_entity.type
_entity.pdbx_description
1 polymer ?
#
loop_
_entity_poly.entity_id
_entity_poly.type
_entity_poly.pdbx_seq_one_letter_code
_entity_poly.pdbx_strand_id
1 'polypeptide(L)'
;GMYYNRLMLRNAEYPSGMPLQADPTIKYAWQDFDLRRIYHKLLTIDSPYNTYRYAGLPPGPIRIPSVAGIDAVLNLTHHDYLYMCAKEDFSGTHNFARTYKEHLAYAAKYSAALNARGIK
;
A
#
# COMPACT_ATOMS: atom_id res chain seq x y z
N GLY A 1 -2.50 7.86 -9.30
CA GLY A 1 -3.27 7.02 -8.52
C GLY A 1 -3.35 7.25 -7.03
N MET A 2 -3.69 6.19 -6.34
CA MET A 2 -3.95 6.20 -4.90
C MET A 2 -2.73 6.68 -4.09
N TYR A 3 -1.53 6.19 -4.40
CA TYR A 3 -0.31 6.63 -3.70
C TYR A 3 0.00 8.10 -3.93
N TYR A 4 -0.21 8.60 -5.15
CA TYR A 4 -0.06 10.02 -5.44
C TYR A 4 -1.03 10.86 -4.62
N ASN A 5 -2.28 10.42 -4.48
CA ASN A 5 -3.28 11.10 -3.67
C ASN A 5 -2.84 11.20 -2.20
N ARG A 6 -2.30 10.11 -1.64
CA ARG A 6 -1.75 10.12 -0.27
C ARG A 6 -0.56 11.07 -0.15
N LEU A 7 0.36 11.01 -1.09
CA LEU A 7 1.57 11.83 -1.09
C LEU A 7 1.24 13.32 -1.08
N MET A 8 0.22 13.71 -1.84
CA MET A 8 -0.16 15.10 -2.03
C MET A 8 -1.21 15.61 -1.03
N LEU A 9 -1.79 14.73 -0.21
CA LEU A 9 -2.80 15.11 0.77
C LEU A 9 -2.22 16.05 1.82
N ARG A 10 -2.93 17.16 2.09
CA ARG A 10 -2.56 18.12 3.14
C ARG A 10 -3.81 18.50 3.92
N ASN A 11 -3.85 18.17 5.20
CA ASN A 11 -4.92 18.56 6.11
C ASN A 11 -4.40 18.57 7.56
N ALA A 12 -5.30 18.81 8.54
CA ALA A 12 -4.91 18.87 9.95
C ALA A 12 -4.37 17.53 10.47
N GLU A 13 -4.90 16.41 9.97
CA GLU A 13 -4.44 15.08 10.37
C GLU A 13 -3.12 14.71 9.70
N TYR A 14 -2.92 15.13 8.44
CA TYR A 14 -1.73 14.79 7.64
C TYR A 14 -1.07 16.06 7.08
N PRO A 15 -0.43 16.89 7.94
CA PRO A 15 0.14 18.18 7.48
C PRO A 15 1.32 18.02 6.51
N SER A 16 1.99 16.87 6.52
CA SER A 16 3.12 16.57 5.61
C SER A 16 2.81 15.49 4.60
N GLY A 17 1.52 15.19 4.39
CA GLY A 17 1.07 14.12 3.52
C GLY A 17 0.73 12.85 4.29
N MET A 18 -0.16 12.05 3.71
CA MET A 18 -0.54 10.77 4.29
C MET A 18 0.57 9.74 4.05
N PRO A 19 0.99 8.96 5.07
CA PRO A 19 1.95 7.88 4.86
C PRO A 19 1.47 6.94 3.76
N LEU A 20 2.38 6.51 2.89
CA LEU A 20 2.03 5.66 1.75
C LEU A 20 1.54 4.28 2.19
N GLN A 21 2.08 3.76 3.30
CA GLN A 21 1.71 2.46 3.86
C GLN A 21 1.73 1.34 2.81
N ALA A 22 2.83 1.31 2.06
CA ALA A 22 3.00 0.36 0.97
C ALA A 22 3.70 -0.91 1.45
N ASP A 23 3.01 -2.05 1.43
CA ASP A 23 3.55 -3.34 1.88
C ASP A 23 4.88 -3.73 1.18
N PRO A 24 5.08 -3.49 -0.12
CA PRO A 24 6.37 -3.77 -0.74
C PRO A 24 7.56 -3.08 -0.08
N THR A 25 7.38 -1.89 0.52
CA THR A 25 8.45 -1.21 1.23
C THR A 25 8.81 -1.92 2.54
N ILE A 26 7.85 -2.57 3.18
CA ILE A 26 8.11 -3.39 4.37
C ILE A 26 8.93 -4.63 3.99
N LYS A 27 8.57 -5.30 2.92
CA LYS A 27 9.34 -6.44 2.40
C LYS A 27 10.78 -6.02 2.10
N TYR A 28 10.98 -4.87 1.48
CA TYR A 28 12.30 -4.33 1.18
C TYR A 28 13.09 -4.04 2.46
N ALA A 29 12.46 -3.38 3.44
CA ALA A 29 13.10 -3.02 4.71
C ALA A 29 13.57 -4.25 5.49
N TRP A 30 12.78 -5.33 5.49
CA TRP A 30 13.13 -6.60 6.13
C TRP A 30 14.04 -7.48 5.26
N GLN A 31 14.24 -7.15 3.98
CA GLN A 31 14.98 -7.97 3.00
C GLN A 31 14.38 -9.37 2.83
N ASP A 32 13.05 -9.46 2.96
CA ASP A 32 12.31 -10.71 2.81
C ASP A 32 11.16 -10.52 1.82
N PHE A 33 11.43 -10.84 0.56
CA PHE A 33 10.49 -10.66 -0.54
C PHE A 33 9.49 -11.81 -0.69
N ASP A 34 9.66 -12.87 0.12
CA ASP A 34 8.76 -14.03 0.12
C ASP A 34 7.59 -13.88 1.09
N LEU A 35 7.55 -12.77 1.86
CA LEU A 35 6.44 -12.48 2.75
C LEU A 35 5.14 -12.36 1.95
N ARG A 36 4.16 -13.22 2.26
CA ARG A 36 2.85 -13.22 1.61
C ARG A 36 1.83 -12.40 2.37
N ARG A 37 2.04 -12.24 3.67
CA ARG A 37 1.14 -11.55 4.57
C ARG A 37 1.95 -10.70 5.54
N ILE A 38 1.60 -9.41 5.62
CA ILE A 38 2.28 -8.47 6.49
C ILE A 38 1.50 -8.36 7.79
N TYR A 39 2.10 -8.84 8.89
CA TYR A 39 1.53 -8.75 10.22
C TYR A 39 1.91 -7.45 10.90
N HIS A 40 1.08 -7.02 11.85
CA HIS A 40 1.22 -5.73 12.55
C HIS A 40 2.62 -5.49 13.10
N LYS A 41 3.22 -6.53 13.71
CA LYS A 41 4.57 -6.45 14.28
C LYS A 41 5.65 -6.11 13.27
N LEU A 42 5.44 -6.44 11.98
CA LEU A 42 6.41 -6.15 10.91
C LEU A 42 6.39 -4.68 10.51
N LEU A 43 5.31 -3.96 10.81
CA LEU A 43 5.14 -2.55 10.46
C LEU A 43 5.93 -1.61 11.36
N THR A 44 6.57 -2.11 12.41
CA THR A 44 7.30 -1.29 13.39
C THR A 44 8.79 -1.17 13.11
N ILE A 45 9.27 -1.77 12.02
CA ILE A 45 10.69 -1.73 11.70
C ILE A 45 11.19 -0.28 11.57
N ASP A 46 12.31 0.02 12.22
CA ASP A 46 12.95 1.33 12.11
C ASP A 46 13.85 1.38 10.87
N SER A 47 13.26 1.74 9.76
CA SER A 47 13.94 1.89 8.48
C SER A 47 13.36 3.09 7.75
N PRO A 48 14.19 3.90 7.07
CA PRO A 48 13.69 5.03 6.28
C PRO A 48 12.81 4.57 5.09
N TYR A 49 12.87 3.29 4.72
CA TYR A 49 11.99 2.70 3.72
C TYR A 49 10.61 2.31 4.26
N ASN A 50 10.40 2.36 5.60
CA ASN A 50 9.12 2.01 6.19
C ASN A 50 8.10 3.13 5.97
N THR A 51 7.24 2.97 4.96
CA THR A 51 6.21 3.97 4.61
C THR A 51 5.00 3.96 5.53
N TYR A 52 4.93 3.04 6.50
CA TYR A 52 3.96 3.12 7.61
C TYR A 52 4.45 4.06 8.70
N ARG A 53 5.76 4.22 8.85
CA ARG A 53 6.36 5.05 9.90
C ARG A 53 6.70 6.45 9.41
N TYR A 54 7.14 6.59 8.17
CA TYR A 54 7.58 7.86 7.60
C TYR A 54 6.69 8.27 6.43
N ALA A 55 6.17 9.49 6.47
CA ALA A 55 5.41 10.06 5.38
C ALA A 55 6.34 10.38 4.19
N GLY A 56 5.76 10.43 2.99
CA GLY A 56 6.49 10.77 1.77
C GLY A 56 7.09 9.55 1.08
N LEU A 57 7.92 9.82 0.07
CA LEU A 57 8.60 8.79 -0.69
C LEU A 57 9.74 8.18 0.11
N PRO A 58 10.05 6.87 -0.09
CA PRO A 58 11.25 6.28 0.48
C PRO A 58 12.52 6.92 -0.10
N PRO A 59 13.70 6.71 0.53
CA PRO A 59 14.95 7.36 0.12
C PRO A 59 15.41 7.00 -1.30
N GLY A 60 14.96 5.88 -1.84
CA GLY A 60 15.32 5.45 -3.19
C GLY A 60 14.37 4.37 -3.69
N PRO A 61 14.59 3.87 -4.91
CA PRO A 61 13.75 2.82 -5.48
C PRO A 61 13.95 1.49 -4.76
N ILE A 62 12.89 0.70 -4.71
CA ILE A 62 12.92 -0.66 -4.13
C ILE A 62 12.99 -1.75 -5.21
N ARG A 63 12.83 -1.38 -6.47
CA ARG A 63 12.95 -2.25 -7.64
C ARG A 63 13.07 -1.42 -8.89
N ILE A 64 13.47 -2.06 -9.99
CA ILE A 64 13.44 -1.44 -11.32
C ILE A 64 11.99 -1.38 -11.78
N PRO A 65 11.43 -0.18 -12.08
CA PRO A 65 10.05 -0.07 -12.51
C PRO A 65 9.85 -0.64 -13.91
N SER A 66 8.66 -1.20 -14.15
CA SER A 66 8.24 -1.63 -15.48
C SER A 66 7.84 -0.41 -16.33
N VAL A 67 7.82 -0.60 -17.66
CA VAL A 67 7.31 0.43 -18.57
C VAL A 67 5.86 0.80 -18.22
N ALA A 68 5.03 -0.20 -17.93
CA ALA A 68 3.64 0.02 -17.51
C ALA A 68 3.56 0.84 -16.21
N GLY A 69 4.46 0.60 -15.25
CA GLY A 69 4.54 1.37 -14.00
C GLY A 69 4.92 2.83 -14.25
N ILE A 70 5.90 3.08 -15.11
CA ILE A 70 6.31 4.44 -15.48
C ILE A 70 5.18 5.16 -16.21
N ASP A 71 4.53 4.52 -17.17
CA ASP A 71 3.40 5.10 -17.90
C ASP A 71 2.24 5.42 -16.96
N ALA A 72 1.97 4.57 -15.98
CA ALA A 72 0.92 4.81 -15.00
C ALA A 72 1.16 6.08 -14.17
N VAL A 73 2.43 6.40 -13.84
CA VAL A 73 2.78 7.63 -13.13
C VAL A 73 2.66 8.85 -14.04
N LEU A 74 3.14 8.74 -15.27
CA LEU A 74 3.08 9.84 -16.25
C LEU A 74 1.65 10.15 -16.69
N ASN A 75 0.77 9.18 -16.70
CA ASN A 75 -0.63 9.28 -17.11
C ASN A 75 -1.56 8.91 -15.95
N LEU A 76 -1.43 9.62 -14.82
CA LEU A 76 -2.20 9.35 -13.62
C LEU A 76 -3.70 9.40 -13.88
N THR A 77 -4.42 8.39 -13.39
CA THR A 77 -5.87 8.43 -13.31
C THR A 77 -6.27 9.33 -12.14
N HIS A 78 -7.09 10.33 -12.41
CA HIS A 78 -7.54 11.29 -11.41
C HIS A 78 -8.76 10.77 -10.68
N HIS A 79 -8.63 10.61 -9.35
CA HIS A 79 -9.70 10.19 -8.45
C HIS A 79 -9.32 10.61 -7.02
N ASP A 80 -10.17 10.34 -6.07
CA ASP A 80 -9.97 10.68 -4.66
C ASP A 80 -9.79 9.47 -3.75
N TYR A 81 -9.47 8.31 -4.31
CA TYR A 81 -9.19 7.10 -3.53
C TYR A 81 -7.90 7.25 -2.72
N LEU A 82 -7.96 6.87 -1.46
CA LEU A 82 -6.81 6.90 -0.53
C LEU A 82 -6.42 5.51 -0.04
N TYR A 83 -7.23 4.49 -0.29
CA TYR A 83 -7.02 3.13 0.20
C TYR A 83 -7.20 2.12 -0.90
N MET A 84 -6.45 1.03 -0.83
CA MET A 84 -6.64 -0.12 -1.72
C MET A 84 -6.29 -1.42 -0.98
N CYS A 85 -6.90 -2.52 -1.41
CA CYS A 85 -6.47 -3.85 -1.02
C CYS A 85 -6.71 -4.82 -2.17
N ALA A 86 -5.99 -5.94 -2.18
CA ALA A 86 -6.17 -6.96 -3.20
C ALA A 86 -7.59 -7.52 -3.14
N LYS A 87 -8.16 -7.83 -4.31
CA LYS A 87 -9.46 -8.47 -4.37
C LYS A 87 -9.42 -9.89 -3.84
N GLU A 88 -10.50 -10.29 -3.19
CA GLU A 88 -10.67 -11.60 -2.57
C GLU A 88 -10.68 -12.76 -3.56
N ASP A 89 -10.88 -12.51 -4.85
CA ASP A 89 -10.87 -13.52 -5.90
C ASP A 89 -9.49 -13.82 -6.45
N PHE A 90 -8.45 -13.15 -5.95
CA PHE A 90 -7.06 -13.31 -6.37
C PHE A 90 -6.82 -13.06 -7.87
N SER A 91 -7.62 -12.18 -8.47
CA SER A 91 -7.52 -11.82 -9.89
C SER A 91 -6.33 -10.93 -10.24
N GLY A 92 -5.58 -10.47 -9.25
CA GLY A 92 -4.49 -9.52 -9.44
C GLY A 92 -4.93 -8.06 -9.48
N THR A 93 -6.22 -7.80 -9.31
CA THR A 93 -6.78 -6.46 -9.23
C THR A 93 -7.03 -6.05 -7.80
N HIS A 94 -7.41 -4.78 -7.57
CA HIS A 94 -7.57 -4.21 -6.25
C HIS A 94 -8.95 -3.58 -6.08
N ASN A 95 -9.46 -3.62 -4.84
CA ASN A 95 -10.58 -2.79 -4.41
C ASN A 95 -10.04 -1.46 -3.90
N PHE A 96 -10.64 -0.36 -4.34
CA PHE A 96 -10.26 0.99 -3.93
C PHE A 96 -11.32 1.60 -3.03
N ALA A 97 -10.91 2.39 -2.06
CA ALA A 97 -11.81 3.05 -1.13
C ALA A 97 -11.37 4.48 -0.86
N ARG A 98 -12.35 5.36 -0.61
CA ARG A 98 -12.12 6.76 -0.23
C ARG A 98 -11.94 6.91 1.27
N THR A 99 -12.54 6.03 2.06
CA THR A 99 -12.52 6.08 3.53
C THR A 99 -11.91 4.80 4.11
N TYR A 100 -11.36 4.94 5.32
CA TYR A 100 -10.82 3.79 6.05
C TYR A 100 -11.90 2.74 6.36
N LYS A 101 -13.13 3.19 6.63
CA LYS A 101 -14.27 2.29 6.90
C LYS A 101 -14.55 1.37 5.71
N GLU A 102 -14.60 1.93 4.50
CA GLU A 102 -14.78 1.14 3.28
C GLU A 102 -13.61 0.17 3.07
N HIS A 103 -12.39 0.65 3.32
CA HIS A 103 -11.19 -0.17 3.21
C HIS A 103 -11.23 -1.37 4.15
N LEU A 104 -11.66 -1.19 5.40
CA LEU A 104 -11.78 -2.28 6.37
C LEU A 104 -12.70 -3.39 5.89
N ALA A 105 -13.81 -3.03 5.22
CA ALA A 105 -14.74 -4.02 4.66
C ALA A 105 -14.07 -4.86 3.58
N TYR A 106 -13.30 -4.25 2.68
CA TYR A 106 -12.55 -4.97 1.65
C TYR A 106 -11.42 -5.81 2.23
N ALA A 107 -10.70 -5.26 3.21
CA ALA A 107 -9.60 -5.96 3.87
C ALA A 107 -10.09 -7.22 4.62
N ALA A 108 -11.28 -7.15 5.24
CA ALA A 108 -11.88 -8.29 5.90
C ALA A 108 -12.19 -9.43 4.91
N LYS A 109 -12.70 -9.10 3.73
CA LYS A 109 -12.97 -10.09 2.67
C LYS A 109 -11.68 -10.77 2.21
N TYR A 110 -10.63 -9.98 1.99
CA TYR A 110 -9.34 -10.51 1.55
C TYR A 110 -8.71 -11.41 2.62
N SER A 111 -8.74 -10.98 3.88
CA SER A 111 -8.22 -11.76 5.00
C SER A 111 -8.96 -13.09 5.17
N ALA A 112 -10.29 -13.07 5.03
CA ALA A 112 -11.10 -14.29 5.07
C ALA A 112 -10.74 -15.24 3.92
N ALA A 113 -10.52 -14.72 2.71
CA ALA A 113 -10.10 -15.52 1.57
C ALA A 113 -8.71 -16.14 1.76
N LEU A 114 -7.76 -15.41 2.34
CA LEU A 114 -6.44 -15.93 2.69
C LEU A 114 -6.56 -17.07 3.70
N ASN A 115 -7.37 -16.89 4.73
CA ASN A 115 -7.58 -17.91 5.77
C ASN A 115 -8.22 -19.17 5.18
N ALA A 116 -9.19 -19.02 4.28
CA ALA A 116 -9.86 -20.13 3.60
C ALA A 116 -8.88 -20.95 2.74
N ARG A 117 -7.82 -20.33 2.21
CA ARG A 117 -6.78 -21.00 1.42
C ARG A 117 -5.62 -21.49 2.27
N GLY A 118 -5.65 -21.29 3.59
CA GLY A 118 -4.57 -21.67 4.50
C GLY A 118 -3.30 -20.83 4.40
N ILE A 119 -3.36 -19.68 3.77
CA ILE A 119 -2.23 -18.73 3.69
C ILE A 119 -2.15 -17.94 4.99
N LYS A 120 -1.02 -18.00 5.65
CA LYS A 120 -0.78 -17.33 6.95
C LYS A 120 0.32 -16.28 6.87
#